data_1f3401138d9df204eed9dca849983ebd
#
_entry.id   1f3401138d9df204eed9dca849983ebd
#
_cell.length_a   1.000
_cell.length_b   1.000
_cell.length_c   1.000
_cell.angle_alpha   90.00
_cell.angle_beta   90.00
_cell.angle_gamma   90.00
#
_symmetry.space_group_name_H-M   'P 1'
#
loop_
_entity.id
_entity.type
_entity.pdbx_description
1 polymer ?
#
loop_
_entity_poly.entity_id
_entity_poly.type
_entity_poly.pdbx_seq_one_letter_code
_entity_poly.pdbx_strand_id
1 'polypeptide(L)'
;MGKIKGFLSDVVRQSDLVLLALCTVSTLYGMVLIASATHFRNTLRYIAVQGFGLFLGILLYFFLSAVDVGELGKKWKWLLAFNLGFILLLRTPFGLNRGGNRAWLGVNDIGTRLGVKFLENFPITVQPAEIVKITFIILLARQLSLLAEKRDLTRLANVIQPTAHAAFMFAFYYVISKDAGSGLVYLFIFVCMAFAAGFALRWMFLGLGGAVGGFLAAWNFGLLRGDWYERIKVILDHSYDVQGKGFQQTRGMLALGSGKLMGQGLFNGTQTQSSSKWSLPERQTDFIFCVCGEELGFIGCLLIIL
;
A
#
# COMPACT_ATOMS: atom_id res chain seq x y z
N MET A 1 -15.26 7.32 -37.01
CA MET A 1 -15.26 8.33 -35.94
C MET A 1 -16.48 8.25 -35.02
N GLY A 2 -17.70 7.98 -35.51
CA GLY A 2 -18.92 7.91 -34.66
C GLY A 2 -18.91 6.80 -33.59
N LYS A 3 -18.45 5.58 -33.90
CA LYS A 3 -18.37 4.45 -32.97
C LYS A 3 -17.40 4.70 -31.77
N ILE A 4 -16.28 5.37 -32.03
CA ILE A 4 -15.30 5.70 -30.97
C ILE A 4 -15.86 6.79 -30.05
N LYS A 5 -16.55 7.79 -30.60
CA LYS A 5 -17.21 8.83 -29.80
C LYS A 5 -18.33 8.24 -28.93
N GLY A 6 -19.14 7.31 -29.47
CA GLY A 6 -20.15 6.59 -28.69
C GLY A 6 -19.55 5.80 -27.54
N PHE A 7 -18.54 4.99 -27.82
CA PHE A 7 -17.84 4.20 -26.79
C PHE A 7 -17.24 5.09 -25.68
N LEU A 8 -16.54 6.16 -26.04
CA LEU A 8 -15.98 7.10 -25.06
C LEU A 8 -17.07 7.79 -24.21
N SER A 9 -18.20 8.18 -24.85
CA SER A 9 -19.34 8.73 -24.14
C SER A 9 -19.95 7.75 -23.14
N ASP A 10 -20.07 6.48 -23.50
CA ASP A 10 -20.62 5.46 -22.65
C ASP A 10 -19.70 5.12 -21.47
N VAL A 11 -18.38 5.04 -21.70
CA VAL A 11 -17.38 4.82 -20.66
C VAL A 11 -17.38 5.98 -19.66
N VAL A 12 -17.40 7.23 -20.12
CA VAL A 12 -17.46 8.41 -19.26
C VAL A 12 -18.75 8.45 -18.45
N ARG A 13 -19.88 8.06 -19.06
CA ARG A 13 -21.19 8.02 -18.39
C ARG A 13 -21.29 6.92 -17.32
N GLN A 14 -20.57 5.81 -17.49
CA GLN A 14 -20.50 4.72 -16.51
C GLN A 14 -19.47 4.97 -15.40
N SER A 15 -18.60 5.97 -15.58
CA SER A 15 -17.52 6.26 -14.63
C SER A 15 -17.99 7.21 -13.52
N ASP A 16 -17.53 7.00 -12.31
CA ASP A 16 -17.73 7.91 -11.19
C ASP A 16 -16.73 9.09 -11.29
N LEU A 17 -17.19 10.18 -11.95
CA LEU A 17 -16.37 11.37 -12.15
C LEU A 17 -16.02 12.08 -10.83
N VAL A 18 -16.85 11.92 -9.78
CA VAL A 18 -16.57 12.53 -8.45
C VAL A 18 -15.37 11.84 -7.84
N LEU A 19 -15.36 10.49 -7.86
CA LEU A 19 -14.23 9.70 -7.39
C LEU A 19 -12.95 10.05 -8.16
N LEU A 20 -13.03 10.14 -9.50
CA LEU A 20 -11.88 10.51 -10.32
C LEU A 20 -11.36 11.91 -9.98
N ALA A 21 -12.26 12.88 -9.78
CA ALA A 21 -11.89 14.24 -9.40
C ALA A 21 -11.20 14.28 -8.02
N LEU A 22 -11.75 13.57 -7.03
CA LEU A 22 -11.14 13.47 -5.69
C LEU A 22 -9.74 12.85 -5.75
N CYS A 23 -9.58 11.74 -6.47
CA CYS A 23 -8.27 11.10 -6.65
C CYS A 23 -7.27 12.03 -7.35
N THR A 24 -7.72 12.77 -8.36
CA THR A 24 -6.87 13.72 -9.09
C THR A 24 -6.45 14.88 -8.19
N VAL A 25 -7.39 15.50 -7.46
CA VAL A 25 -7.09 16.60 -6.52
C VAL A 25 -6.14 16.14 -5.42
N SER A 26 -6.40 14.97 -4.82
CA SER A 26 -5.50 14.40 -3.78
C SER A 26 -4.10 14.13 -4.32
N THR A 27 -3.99 13.65 -5.56
CA THR A 27 -2.67 13.43 -6.19
C THR A 27 -1.95 14.75 -6.46
N LEU A 28 -2.65 15.77 -6.97
CA LEU A 28 -2.07 17.09 -7.19
C LEU A 28 -1.61 17.73 -5.87
N TYR A 29 -2.41 17.59 -4.81
CA TYR A 29 -2.02 18.03 -3.48
C TYR A 29 -0.75 17.31 -2.99
N GLY A 30 -0.68 15.99 -3.15
CA GLY A 30 0.52 15.21 -2.86
C GLY A 30 1.75 15.65 -3.67
N MET A 31 1.56 16.01 -4.95
CA MET A 31 2.66 16.52 -5.81
C MET A 31 3.21 17.85 -5.30
N VAL A 32 2.37 18.74 -4.77
CA VAL A 32 2.82 19.99 -4.14
C VAL A 32 3.67 19.72 -2.91
N LEU A 33 3.25 18.79 -2.05
CA LEU A 33 4.02 18.38 -0.87
C LEU A 33 5.35 17.71 -1.25
N ILE A 34 5.34 16.85 -2.27
CA ILE A 34 6.57 16.23 -2.80
C ILE A 34 7.51 17.29 -3.37
N ALA A 35 6.99 18.31 -4.05
CA ALA A 35 7.80 19.42 -4.55
C ALA A 35 8.51 20.13 -3.41
N SER A 36 7.83 20.40 -2.31
CA SER A 36 8.43 20.99 -1.12
C SER A 36 9.45 20.03 -0.47
N ALA A 37 9.06 18.79 -0.22
CA ALA A 37 9.92 17.79 0.42
C ALA A 37 11.21 17.50 -0.34
N THR A 38 11.24 17.74 -1.66
CA THR A 38 12.40 17.46 -2.53
C THR A 38 13.12 18.70 -3.04
N HIS A 39 12.80 19.88 -2.49
CA HIS A 39 13.33 21.15 -2.95
C HIS A 39 14.86 21.19 -3.13
N PHE A 40 15.62 20.54 -2.25
CA PHE A 40 17.10 20.43 -2.32
C PHE A 40 17.59 19.20 -3.10
N ARG A 41 16.71 18.48 -3.78
CA ARG A 41 17.04 17.29 -4.57
C ARG A 41 16.54 17.46 -6.00
N ASN A 42 16.57 16.42 -6.80
CA ASN A 42 16.06 16.46 -8.19
C ASN A 42 14.52 16.45 -8.21
N THR A 43 13.89 17.55 -7.80
CA THR A 43 12.43 17.74 -7.68
C THR A 43 11.70 17.41 -8.98
N LEU A 44 12.24 17.83 -10.13
CA LEU A 44 11.63 17.57 -11.45
C LEU A 44 11.46 16.08 -11.71
N ARG A 45 12.41 15.25 -11.31
CA ARG A 45 12.31 13.79 -11.48
C ARG A 45 11.15 13.21 -10.67
N TYR A 46 10.99 13.62 -9.40
CA TYR A 46 9.89 13.14 -8.56
C TYR A 46 8.54 13.58 -9.09
N ILE A 47 8.41 14.85 -9.48
CA ILE A 47 7.17 15.39 -10.05
C ILE A 47 6.84 14.73 -11.39
N ALA A 48 7.84 14.51 -12.27
CA ALA A 48 7.62 13.84 -13.55
C ALA A 48 7.14 12.39 -13.39
N VAL A 49 7.73 11.63 -12.45
CA VAL A 49 7.29 10.25 -12.16
C VAL A 49 5.86 10.25 -11.60
N GLN A 50 5.54 11.16 -10.68
CA GLN A 50 4.20 11.26 -10.11
C GLN A 50 3.16 11.73 -11.14
N GLY A 51 3.50 12.69 -11.98
CA GLY A 51 2.65 13.16 -13.08
C GLY A 51 2.40 12.06 -14.12
N PHE A 52 3.42 11.26 -14.47
CA PHE A 52 3.26 10.10 -15.32
C PHE A 52 2.35 9.05 -14.68
N GLY A 53 2.51 8.81 -13.36
CA GLY A 53 1.63 7.93 -12.60
C GLY A 53 0.18 8.39 -12.60
N LEU A 54 -0.07 9.71 -12.43
CA LEU A 54 -1.41 10.29 -12.51
C LEU A 54 -2.02 10.11 -13.91
N PHE A 55 -1.26 10.42 -14.96
CA PHE A 55 -1.71 10.23 -16.34
C PHE A 55 -2.09 8.77 -16.61
N LEU A 56 -1.21 7.83 -16.26
CA LEU A 56 -1.47 6.40 -16.40
C LEU A 56 -2.66 5.95 -15.57
N GLY A 57 -2.80 6.46 -14.34
CA GLY A 57 -3.93 6.19 -13.44
C GLY A 57 -5.26 6.62 -14.05
N ILE A 58 -5.34 7.80 -14.66
CA ILE A 58 -6.55 8.28 -15.35
C ILE A 58 -6.88 7.37 -16.55
N LEU A 59 -5.90 6.98 -17.35
CA LEU A 59 -6.11 6.06 -18.46
C LEU A 59 -6.63 4.69 -17.98
N LEU A 60 -6.01 4.13 -16.94
CA LEU A 60 -6.43 2.86 -16.36
C LEU A 60 -7.82 2.95 -15.71
N TYR A 61 -8.16 4.10 -15.11
CA TYR A 61 -9.49 4.33 -14.54
C TYR A 61 -10.58 4.14 -15.59
N PHE A 62 -10.46 4.82 -16.74
CA PHE A 62 -11.45 4.69 -17.81
C PHE A 62 -11.45 3.29 -18.44
N PHE A 63 -10.27 2.68 -18.59
CA PHE A 63 -10.17 1.31 -19.11
C PHE A 63 -10.87 0.30 -18.18
N LEU A 64 -10.58 0.38 -16.87
CA LEU A 64 -11.13 -0.54 -15.87
C LEU A 64 -12.63 -0.30 -15.62
N SER A 65 -13.13 0.92 -15.78
CA SER A 65 -14.57 1.24 -15.69
C SER A 65 -15.40 0.50 -16.75
N ALA A 66 -14.77 0.10 -17.86
CA ALA A 66 -15.43 -0.68 -18.91
C ALA A 66 -15.35 -2.20 -18.69
N VAL A 67 -14.63 -2.66 -17.66
CA VAL A 67 -14.44 -4.09 -17.40
C VAL A 67 -15.53 -4.63 -16.49
N ASP A 68 -16.23 -5.68 -16.95
CA ASP A 68 -17.17 -6.42 -16.10
C ASP A 68 -16.39 -7.30 -15.09
N VAL A 69 -16.42 -6.87 -13.83
CA VAL A 69 -15.75 -7.58 -12.72
C VAL A 69 -16.37 -8.96 -12.49
N GLY A 70 -17.68 -9.13 -12.75
CA GLY A 70 -18.36 -10.42 -12.63
C GLY A 70 -17.84 -11.44 -13.64
N GLU A 71 -17.67 -11.02 -14.91
CA GLU A 71 -17.09 -11.87 -15.95
C GLU A 71 -15.61 -12.19 -15.67
N LEU A 72 -14.87 -11.22 -15.14
CA LEU A 72 -13.48 -11.44 -14.72
C LEU A 72 -13.41 -12.48 -13.58
N GLY A 73 -14.32 -12.40 -12.63
CA GLY A 73 -14.43 -13.37 -11.54
C GLY A 73 -14.69 -14.80 -12.02
N LYS A 74 -15.44 -15.01 -13.12
CA LYS A 74 -15.65 -16.35 -13.70
C LYS A 74 -14.35 -17.03 -14.11
N LYS A 75 -13.33 -16.26 -14.46
CA LYS A 75 -11.98 -16.74 -14.84
C LYS A 75 -11.06 -16.94 -13.63
N TRP A 76 -11.60 -17.32 -12.48
CA TRP A 76 -10.91 -17.40 -11.20
C TRP A 76 -9.59 -18.20 -11.21
N LYS A 77 -9.52 -19.28 -12.00
CA LYS A 77 -8.31 -20.10 -12.13
C LYS A 77 -7.14 -19.30 -12.73
N TRP A 78 -7.45 -18.47 -13.74
CA TRP A 78 -6.45 -17.60 -14.36
C TRP A 78 -6.02 -16.46 -13.45
N LEU A 79 -6.95 -15.88 -12.69
CA LEU A 79 -6.64 -14.86 -11.70
C LEU A 79 -5.76 -15.41 -10.58
N LEU A 80 -6.06 -16.62 -10.09
CA LEU A 80 -5.24 -17.28 -9.09
C LEU A 80 -3.84 -17.59 -9.62
N ALA A 81 -3.75 -18.16 -10.84
CA ALA A 81 -2.46 -18.43 -11.48
C ALA A 81 -1.66 -17.14 -11.71
N PHE A 82 -2.32 -16.05 -12.09
CA PHE A 82 -1.71 -14.73 -12.21
C PHE A 82 -1.17 -14.24 -10.87
N ASN A 83 -1.96 -14.32 -9.78
CA ASN A 83 -1.52 -13.89 -8.45
C ASN A 83 -0.26 -14.63 -8.02
N LEU A 84 -0.26 -15.95 -8.13
CA LEU A 84 0.87 -16.77 -7.73
C LEU A 84 2.09 -16.53 -8.62
N GLY A 85 1.90 -16.51 -9.94
CA GLY A 85 2.97 -16.25 -10.90
C GLY A 85 3.59 -14.87 -10.75
N PHE A 86 2.75 -13.83 -10.54
CA PHE A 86 3.23 -12.47 -10.41
C PHE A 86 4.02 -12.24 -9.11
N ILE A 87 3.62 -12.88 -7.99
CA ILE A 87 4.42 -12.88 -6.76
C ILE A 87 5.73 -13.67 -6.96
N LEU A 88 5.69 -14.80 -7.68
CA LEU A 88 6.89 -15.60 -7.94
C LEU A 88 7.95 -14.85 -8.76
N LEU A 89 7.56 -13.87 -9.58
CA LEU A 89 8.53 -13.02 -10.29
C LEU A 89 9.49 -12.29 -9.35
N LEU A 90 9.13 -12.08 -8.08
CA LEU A 90 10.04 -11.52 -7.07
C LEU A 90 11.27 -12.40 -6.82
N ARG A 91 11.21 -13.71 -7.11
CA ARG A 91 12.36 -14.63 -7.00
C ARG A 91 13.26 -14.65 -8.23
N THR A 92 12.81 -14.04 -9.32
CA THR A 92 13.59 -13.92 -10.55
C THR A 92 14.60 -12.76 -10.47
N PRO A 93 15.50 -12.57 -11.46
CA PRO A 93 16.42 -11.44 -11.52
C PRO A 93 15.75 -10.05 -11.54
N PHE A 94 14.44 -9.98 -11.82
CA PHE A 94 13.65 -8.75 -11.78
C PHE A 94 13.30 -8.31 -10.35
N GLY A 95 13.41 -9.20 -9.36
CA GLY A 95 13.10 -8.89 -7.96
C GLY A 95 14.21 -8.08 -7.30
N LEU A 96 13.90 -6.82 -6.95
CA LEU A 96 14.82 -5.90 -6.29
C LEU A 96 14.85 -6.16 -4.79
N ASN A 97 16.06 -6.28 -4.22
CA ASN A 97 16.26 -6.37 -2.78
C ASN A 97 16.50 -4.98 -2.20
N ARG A 98 15.57 -4.49 -1.38
CA ARG A 98 15.69 -3.20 -0.68
C ARG A 98 15.50 -3.44 0.81
N GLY A 99 16.53 -3.13 1.60
CA GLY A 99 16.47 -3.26 3.06
C GLY A 99 16.15 -4.68 3.58
N GLY A 100 16.59 -5.72 2.86
CA GLY A 100 16.33 -7.12 3.21
C GLY A 100 15.02 -7.69 2.65
N ASN A 101 14.15 -6.86 2.07
CA ASN A 101 12.86 -7.27 1.50
C ASN A 101 12.92 -7.31 -0.03
N ARG A 102 12.40 -8.38 -0.62
CA ARG A 102 12.21 -8.52 -2.09
C ARG A 102 10.77 -8.25 -2.47
N ALA A 103 10.32 -7.02 -2.32
CA ALA A 103 8.94 -6.64 -2.54
C ALA A 103 8.67 -5.92 -3.87
N TRP A 104 9.73 -5.54 -4.60
CA TRP A 104 9.65 -4.72 -5.80
C TRP A 104 10.20 -5.45 -7.03
N LEU A 105 9.55 -5.24 -8.16
CA LEU A 105 10.04 -5.63 -9.49
C LEU A 105 10.61 -4.42 -10.22
N GLY A 106 11.74 -4.61 -10.87
CA GLY A 106 12.38 -3.58 -11.69
C GLY A 106 13.53 -4.15 -12.48
N VAL A 107 14.10 -3.32 -13.34
CA VAL A 107 15.21 -3.70 -14.23
C VAL A 107 16.56 -3.16 -13.75
N ASN A 108 16.59 -2.45 -12.63
CA ASN A 108 17.77 -1.75 -12.13
C ASN A 108 18.94 -2.72 -11.86
N ASP A 109 18.70 -3.81 -11.13
CA ASP A 109 19.74 -4.79 -10.81
C ASP A 109 20.26 -5.50 -12.09
N ILE A 110 19.40 -5.69 -13.08
CA ILE A 110 19.79 -6.22 -14.40
C ILE A 110 20.64 -5.19 -15.13
N GLY A 111 20.25 -3.91 -15.09
CA GLY A 111 21.03 -2.81 -15.67
C GLY A 111 22.44 -2.75 -15.11
N THR A 112 22.58 -2.84 -13.79
CA THR A 112 23.88 -2.87 -13.11
C THR A 112 24.72 -4.06 -13.55
N ARG A 113 24.13 -5.26 -13.66
CA ARG A 113 24.83 -6.48 -14.10
C ARG A 113 25.29 -6.42 -15.56
N LEU A 114 24.50 -5.79 -16.43
CA LEU A 114 24.79 -5.64 -17.85
C LEU A 114 25.60 -4.39 -18.17
N GLY A 115 25.87 -3.51 -17.22
CA GLY A 115 26.55 -2.24 -17.41
C GLY A 115 25.75 -1.21 -18.22
N VAL A 116 24.41 -1.38 -18.32
CA VAL A 116 23.53 -0.51 -19.10
C VAL A 116 22.96 0.59 -18.20
N LYS A 117 23.58 1.78 -18.21
CA LYS A 117 23.21 2.91 -17.36
C LYS A 117 21.75 3.34 -17.45
N PHE A 118 21.11 3.18 -18.62
CA PHE A 118 19.68 3.49 -18.78
C PHE A 118 18.80 2.57 -17.92
N LEU A 119 19.07 1.27 -17.91
CA LEU A 119 18.32 0.29 -17.11
C LEU A 119 18.64 0.42 -15.62
N GLU A 120 19.90 0.69 -15.28
CA GLU A 120 20.33 0.93 -13.88
C GLU A 120 19.57 2.07 -13.23
N ASN A 121 19.36 3.17 -13.96
CA ASN A 121 18.66 4.37 -13.48
C ASN A 121 17.16 4.40 -13.85
N PHE A 122 16.60 3.28 -14.31
CA PHE A 122 15.19 3.24 -14.71
C PHE A 122 14.28 3.56 -13.52
N PRO A 123 13.43 4.60 -13.61
CA PRO A 123 12.75 5.15 -12.45
C PRO A 123 11.53 4.33 -12.01
N ILE A 124 11.05 3.42 -12.86
CA ILE A 124 9.79 2.72 -12.62
C ILE A 124 10.06 1.36 -11.99
N THR A 125 9.50 1.16 -10.82
CA THR A 125 9.45 -0.13 -10.13
C THR A 125 8.00 -0.46 -9.80
N VAL A 126 7.64 -1.74 -9.84
CA VAL A 126 6.28 -2.21 -9.57
C VAL A 126 6.31 -3.13 -8.36
N GLN A 127 5.40 -2.90 -7.43
CA GLN A 127 5.20 -3.81 -6.30
C GLN A 127 4.08 -4.80 -6.64
N PRO A 128 4.37 -6.10 -6.81
CA PRO A 128 3.35 -7.09 -7.16
C PRO A 128 2.19 -7.13 -6.18
N ALA A 129 2.44 -6.92 -4.89
CA ALA A 129 1.40 -6.89 -3.87
C ALA A 129 0.26 -5.92 -4.20
N GLU A 130 0.57 -4.75 -4.76
CA GLU A 130 -0.45 -3.73 -5.07
C GLU A 130 -1.44 -4.19 -6.15
N ILE A 131 -0.93 -4.86 -7.18
CA ILE A 131 -1.76 -5.40 -8.27
C ILE A 131 -2.49 -6.67 -7.81
N VAL A 132 -1.79 -7.54 -7.10
CA VAL A 132 -2.34 -8.81 -6.61
C VAL A 132 -3.44 -8.58 -5.58
N LYS A 133 -3.40 -7.51 -4.77
CA LYS A 133 -4.51 -7.15 -3.86
C LYS A 133 -5.83 -6.95 -4.62
N ILE A 134 -5.80 -6.29 -5.76
CA ILE A 134 -7.01 -6.05 -6.58
C ILE A 134 -7.60 -7.38 -7.06
N THR A 135 -6.78 -8.25 -7.65
CA THR A 135 -7.23 -9.56 -8.15
C THR A 135 -7.61 -10.51 -7.02
N PHE A 136 -6.97 -10.41 -5.86
CA PHE A 136 -7.34 -11.13 -4.63
C PHE A 136 -8.74 -10.71 -4.14
N ILE A 137 -9.05 -9.40 -4.13
CA ILE A 137 -10.39 -8.89 -3.78
C ILE A 137 -11.45 -9.50 -4.70
N ILE A 138 -11.20 -9.54 -6.01
CA ILE A 138 -12.15 -10.13 -6.99
C ILE A 138 -12.36 -11.62 -6.72
N LEU A 139 -11.29 -12.37 -6.48
CA LEU A 139 -11.34 -13.79 -6.15
C LEU A 139 -12.11 -14.05 -4.87
N LEU A 140 -11.82 -13.26 -3.83
CA LEU A 140 -12.44 -13.39 -2.53
C LEU A 140 -13.93 -13.00 -2.58
N ALA A 141 -14.27 -11.92 -3.29
CA ALA A 141 -15.66 -11.50 -3.50
C ALA A 141 -16.49 -12.60 -4.17
N ARG A 142 -15.96 -13.19 -5.25
CA ARG A 142 -16.61 -14.32 -5.91
C ARG A 142 -16.78 -15.52 -4.96
N GLN A 143 -15.75 -15.87 -4.19
CA GLN A 143 -15.79 -16.98 -3.25
C GLN A 143 -16.84 -16.76 -2.16
N LEU A 144 -16.90 -15.55 -1.60
CA LEU A 144 -17.86 -15.17 -0.58
C LEU A 144 -19.29 -15.13 -1.12
N SER A 145 -19.50 -14.57 -2.33
CA SER A 145 -20.83 -14.57 -2.98
C SER A 145 -21.37 -15.99 -3.21
N LEU A 146 -20.57 -16.89 -3.77
CA LEU A 146 -20.97 -18.28 -3.98
C LEU A 146 -21.26 -19.03 -2.68
N LEU A 147 -20.55 -18.70 -1.61
CA LEU A 147 -20.83 -19.28 -0.29
C LEU A 147 -22.10 -18.69 0.33
N ALA A 148 -22.33 -17.39 0.19
CA ALA A 148 -23.53 -16.72 0.70
C ALA A 148 -24.81 -17.22 0.00
N GLU A 149 -24.75 -17.48 -1.32
CA GLU A 149 -25.89 -17.99 -2.08
C GLU A 149 -26.24 -19.44 -1.74
N LYS A 150 -25.25 -20.29 -1.46
CA LYS A 150 -25.44 -21.74 -1.37
C LYS A 150 -25.35 -22.29 0.04
N ARG A 151 -24.80 -21.54 0.98
CA ARG A 151 -24.42 -22.04 2.31
C ARG A 151 -24.63 -20.98 3.38
N ASP A 152 -24.82 -21.46 4.59
CA ASP A 152 -24.90 -20.62 5.78
C ASP A 152 -23.49 -20.19 6.23
N LEU A 153 -23.21 -18.89 6.16
CA LEU A 153 -21.92 -18.29 6.59
C LEU A 153 -21.75 -18.25 8.12
N THR A 154 -22.75 -18.75 8.86
CA THR A 154 -22.64 -18.91 10.31
C THR A 154 -21.92 -20.21 10.71
N ARG A 155 -21.80 -21.16 9.79
CA ARG A 155 -21.15 -22.47 10.04
C ARG A 155 -19.65 -22.42 9.81
N LEU A 156 -18.88 -22.95 10.76
CA LEU A 156 -17.41 -22.98 10.71
C LEU A 156 -16.87 -23.58 9.40
N ALA A 157 -17.46 -24.68 8.94
CA ALA A 157 -17.02 -25.36 7.71
C ALA A 157 -17.00 -24.45 6.47
N ASN A 158 -17.91 -23.45 6.42
CA ASN A 158 -18.02 -22.52 5.30
C ASN A 158 -17.08 -21.30 5.46
N VAL A 159 -16.68 -21.01 6.70
CA VAL A 159 -15.75 -19.92 7.03
C VAL A 159 -14.29 -20.34 6.78
N ILE A 160 -13.97 -21.62 6.99
CA ILE A 160 -12.59 -22.13 6.85
C ILE A 160 -12.03 -21.89 5.45
N GLN A 161 -12.79 -22.14 4.40
CA GLN A 161 -12.29 -22.06 3.02
C GLN A 161 -11.79 -20.67 2.63
N PRO A 162 -12.54 -19.55 2.80
CA PRO A 162 -12.05 -18.21 2.49
C PRO A 162 -10.97 -17.74 3.48
N THR A 163 -11.02 -18.17 4.75
CA THR A 163 -9.97 -17.90 5.73
C THR A 163 -8.66 -18.57 5.32
N ALA A 164 -8.69 -19.82 4.90
CA ALA A 164 -7.52 -20.53 4.41
C ALA A 164 -6.94 -19.90 3.14
N HIS A 165 -7.80 -19.40 2.23
CA HIS A 165 -7.35 -18.66 1.05
C HIS A 165 -6.59 -17.38 1.45
N ALA A 166 -7.15 -16.58 2.35
CA ALA A 166 -6.50 -15.36 2.82
C ALA A 166 -5.18 -15.64 3.56
N ALA A 167 -5.18 -16.64 4.45
CA ALA A 167 -3.99 -17.07 5.18
C ALA A 167 -2.90 -17.61 4.24
N PHE A 168 -3.29 -18.37 3.22
CA PHE A 168 -2.38 -18.85 2.19
C PHE A 168 -1.75 -17.69 1.40
N MET A 169 -2.55 -16.72 0.95
CA MET A 169 -2.02 -15.56 0.20
C MET A 169 -1.06 -14.72 1.04
N PHE A 170 -1.40 -14.49 2.32
CA PHE A 170 -0.50 -13.83 3.27
C PHE A 170 0.82 -14.60 3.41
N ALA A 171 0.76 -15.89 3.74
CA ALA A 171 1.93 -16.73 3.97
C ALA A 171 2.80 -16.84 2.71
N PHE A 172 2.17 -17.06 1.56
CA PHE A 172 2.85 -17.18 0.27
C PHE A 172 3.60 -15.89 -0.08
N TYR A 173 2.92 -14.74 0.03
CA TYR A 173 3.56 -13.45 -0.21
C TYR A 173 4.71 -13.19 0.77
N TYR A 174 4.47 -13.41 2.08
CA TYR A 174 5.49 -13.18 3.11
C TYR A 174 6.74 -14.05 2.94
N VAL A 175 6.57 -15.33 2.64
CA VAL A 175 7.71 -16.26 2.43
C VAL A 175 8.58 -15.81 1.25
N ILE A 176 7.96 -15.25 0.20
CA ILE A 176 8.66 -14.84 -1.02
C ILE A 176 9.31 -13.46 -0.85
N SER A 177 8.53 -12.48 -0.38
CA SER A 177 8.94 -11.06 -0.33
C SER A 177 9.69 -10.67 0.93
N LYS A 178 9.44 -11.36 2.05
CA LYS A 178 9.84 -10.98 3.42
C LYS A 178 9.21 -9.65 3.89
N ASP A 179 8.21 -9.14 3.17
CA ASP A 179 7.47 -7.93 3.51
C ASP A 179 6.14 -8.31 4.19
N ALA A 180 6.16 -8.31 5.51
CA ALA A 180 4.97 -8.64 6.27
C ALA A 180 3.96 -7.47 6.32
N GLY A 181 4.41 -6.22 6.18
CA GLY A 181 3.51 -5.06 6.14
C GLY A 181 2.50 -5.18 5.02
N SER A 182 2.97 -5.32 3.77
CA SER A 182 2.10 -5.55 2.62
C SER A 182 1.33 -6.88 2.72
N GLY A 183 1.93 -7.90 3.37
CA GLY A 183 1.26 -9.18 3.62
C GLY A 183 0.04 -9.04 4.53
N LEU A 184 0.14 -8.33 5.65
CA LEU A 184 -0.95 -8.12 6.60
C LEU A 184 -2.17 -7.45 5.95
N VAL A 185 -1.97 -6.66 4.90
CA VAL A 185 -3.08 -6.03 4.16
C VAL A 185 -4.03 -7.08 3.56
N TYR A 186 -3.54 -8.26 3.11
CA TYR A 186 -4.42 -9.34 2.63
C TYR A 186 -5.35 -9.86 3.73
N LEU A 187 -4.84 -9.99 4.96
CA LEU A 187 -5.68 -10.39 6.10
C LEU A 187 -6.67 -9.32 6.49
N PHE A 188 -6.27 -8.04 6.44
CA PHE A 188 -7.18 -6.93 6.69
C PHE A 188 -8.31 -6.86 5.64
N ILE A 189 -7.99 -6.99 4.35
CA ILE A 189 -8.97 -7.09 3.26
C ILE A 189 -9.95 -8.24 3.54
N PHE A 190 -9.43 -9.42 3.92
CA PHE A 190 -10.28 -10.58 4.25
C PHE A 190 -11.24 -10.25 5.39
N VAL A 191 -10.77 -9.67 6.49
CA VAL A 191 -11.62 -9.33 7.65
C VAL A 191 -12.74 -8.37 7.24
N CYS A 192 -12.44 -7.30 6.50
CA CYS A 192 -13.43 -6.34 6.02
C CYS A 192 -14.47 -7.00 5.09
N MET A 193 -14.00 -7.83 4.15
CA MET A 193 -14.89 -8.51 3.20
C MET A 193 -15.74 -9.61 3.86
N ALA A 194 -15.18 -10.35 4.82
CA ALA A 194 -15.90 -11.36 5.59
C ALA A 194 -17.01 -10.71 6.44
N PHE A 195 -16.72 -9.55 7.05
CA PHE A 195 -17.71 -8.76 7.76
C PHE A 195 -18.85 -8.31 6.83
N ALA A 196 -18.50 -7.72 5.68
CA ALA A 196 -19.48 -7.27 4.68
C ALA A 196 -20.30 -8.41 4.09
N ALA A 197 -19.73 -9.63 3.99
CA ALA A 197 -20.41 -10.83 3.51
C ALA A 197 -21.37 -11.46 4.54
N GLY A 198 -21.38 -10.96 5.79
CA GLY A 198 -22.27 -11.47 6.84
C GLY A 198 -21.73 -12.68 7.60
N PHE A 199 -20.41 -12.81 7.74
CA PHE A 199 -19.84 -13.82 8.63
C PHE A 199 -20.34 -13.61 10.06
N ALA A 200 -20.66 -14.71 10.75
CA ALA A 200 -21.03 -14.62 12.16
C ALA A 200 -19.89 -13.99 12.98
N LEU A 201 -20.20 -12.92 13.71
CA LEU A 201 -19.21 -12.16 14.51
C LEU A 201 -18.41 -13.05 15.47
N ARG A 202 -19.00 -14.15 15.96
CA ARG A 202 -18.30 -15.11 16.81
C ARG A 202 -17.01 -15.66 16.16
N TRP A 203 -17.03 -15.95 14.86
CA TRP A 203 -15.85 -16.46 14.14
C TRP A 203 -14.82 -15.37 13.92
N MET A 204 -15.27 -14.14 13.69
CA MET A 204 -14.40 -12.98 13.56
C MET A 204 -13.67 -12.68 14.89
N PHE A 205 -14.44 -12.67 16.01
CA PHE A 205 -13.84 -12.48 17.34
C PHE A 205 -12.91 -13.62 17.74
N LEU A 206 -13.24 -14.88 17.41
CA LEU A 206 -12.35 -16.01 17.62
C LEU A 206 -11.07 -15.92 16.78
N GLY A 207 -11.18 -15.53 15.51
CA GLY A 207 -10.02 -15.32 14.64
C GLY A 207 -9.12 -14.18 15.13
N LEU A 208 -9.71 -13.03 15.46
CA LEU A 208 -8.98 -11.88 15.98
C LEU A 208 -8.37 -12.20 17.38
N GLY A 209 -9.16 -12.80 18.27
CA GLY A 209 -8.70 -13.20 19.59
C GLY A 209 -7.57 -14.25 19.51
N GLY A 210 -7.68 -15.20 18.58
CA GLY A 210 -6.62 -16.16 18.29
C GLY A 210 -5.35 -15.50 17.75
N ALA A 211 -5.46 -14.52 16.86
CA ALA A 211 -4.34 -13.77 16.34
C ALA A 211 -3.65 -12.94 17.43
N VAL A 212 -4.43 -12.20 18.23
CA VAL A 212 -3.90 -11.42 19.37
C VAL A 212 -3.29 -12.34 20.43
N GLY A 213 -3.98 -13.42 20.81
CA GLY A 213 -3.47 -14.39 21.77
C GLY A 213 -2.20 -15.09 21.30
N GLY A 214 -2.14 -15.48 20.03
CA GLY A 214 -0.94 -16.04 19.41
C GLY A 214 0.23 -15.05 19.38
N PHE A 215 -0.06 -13.78 19.07
CA PHE A 215 0.93 -12.73 19.12
C PHE A 215 1.47 -12.49 20.54
N LEU A 216 0.59 -12.39 21.53
CA LEU A 216 0.98 -12.23 22.94
C LEU A 216 1.77 -13.44 23.46
N ALA A 217 1.37 -14.64 23.09
CA ALA A 217 2.12 -15.85 23.40
C ALA A 217 3.52 -15.80 22.77
N ALA A 218 3.62 -15.51 21.48
CA ALA A 218 4.90 -15.39 20.78
C ALA A 218 5.81 -14.32 21.39
N TRP A 219 5.22 -13.21 21.86
CA TRP A 219 5.93 -12.16 22.59
C TRP A 219 6.47 -12.65 23.92
N ASN A 220 5.61 -13.23 24.77
CA ASN A 220 5.99 -13.70 26.10
C ASN A 220 6.99 -14.87 26.09
N PHE A 221 6.86 -15.78 25.11
CA PHE A 221 7.82 -16.88 24.94
C PHE A 221 9.12 -16.48 24.22
N GLY A 222 9.30 -15.19 23.88
CA GLY A 222 10.49 -14.69 23.21
C GLY A 222 10.71 -15.25 21.80
N LEU A 223 9.63 -15.67 21.14
CA LEU A 223 9.66 -16.16 19.76
C LEU A 223 9.80 -15.00 18.74
N LEU A 224 9.32 -13.81 19.11
CA LEU A 224 9.50 -12.59 18.34
C LEU A 224 10.87 -11.99 18.68
N ARG A 225 11.82 -12.10 17.76
CA ARG A 225 13.18 -11.60 17.91
C ARG A 225 13.59 -10.71 16.75
N GLY A 226 14.65 -9.91 16.95
CA GLY A 226 15.22 -9.04 15.94
C GLY A 226 14.32 -7.82 15.61
N ASP A 227 14.32 -7.43 14.35
CA ASP A 227 13.66 -6.20 13.86
C ASP A 227 12.19 -6.04 14.27
N TRP A 228 11.42 -7.14 14.35
CA TRP A 228 10.01 -7.12 14.74
C TRP A 228 9.82 -6.72 16.19
N TYR A 229 10.63 -7.31 17.07
CA TYR A 229 10.60 -7.00 18.50
C TYR A 229 10.95 -5.52 18.75
N GLU A 230 12.02 -5.04 18.11
CA GLU A 230 12.48 -3.66 18.25
C GLU A 230 11.44 -2.67 17.72
N ARG A 231 10.83 -2.92 16.57
CA ARG A 231 9.78 -2.07 16.00
C ARG A 231 8.56 -1.94 16.91
N ILE A 232 8.10 -3.05 17.49
CA ILE A 232 6.96 -3.04 18.42
C ILE A 232 7.34 -2.32 19.71
N LYS A 233 8.55 -2.56 20.21
CA LYS A 233 9.03 -1.91 21.43
C LYS A 233 9.12 -0.39 21.28
N VAL A 234 9.57 0.11 20.12
CA VAL A 234 9.59 1.56 19.82
C VAL A 234 8.17 2.14 19.76
N ILE A 235 7.17 1.38 19.29
CA ILE A 235 5.77 1.83 19.28
C ILE A 235 5.22 1.95 20.69
N LEU A 236 5.58 1.01 21.58
CA LEU A 236 5.10 1.00 22.97
C LEU A 236 5.87 1.97 23.87
N ASP A 237 7.16 2.12 23.63
CA ASP A 237 8.06 3.00 24.38
C ASP A 237 8.88 3.86 23.40
N HIS A 238 8.42 5.09 23.19
CA HIS A 238 9.05 6.05 22.29
C HIS A 238 10.45 6.51 22.76
N SER A 239 10.80 6.29 24.03
CA SER A 239 12.13 6.58 24.55
C SER A 239 13.15 5.49 24.20
N TYR A 240 12.67 4.32 23.76
CA TYR A 240 13.51 3.23 23.35
C TYR A 240 14.18 3.53 22.00
N ASP A 241 15.50 3.56 22.00
CA ASP A 241 16.35 3.72 20.80
C ASP A 241 15.99 4.94 19.91
N VAL A 242 15.88 6.13 20.52
CA VAL A 242 15.54 7.40 19.84
C VAL A 242 16.47 7.72 18.65
N GLN A 243 17.71 7.26 18.67
CA GLN A 243 18.71 7.53 17.62
C GLN A 243 18.82 6.41 16.57
N GLY A 244 18.21 5.23 16.83
CA GLY A 244 18.19 4.10 15.92
C GLY A 244 16.80 3.87 15.32
N LYS A 245 16.12 2.80 15.75
CA LYS A 245 14.82 2.41 15.19
C LYS A 245 13.69 3.42 15.45
N GLY A 246 13.76 4.17 16.57
CA GLY A 246 12.79 5.23 16.91
C GLY A 246 13.10 6.58 16.26
N PHE A 247 14.25 6.73 15.59
CA PHE A 247 14.66 8.01 15.02
C PHE A 247 13.65 8.62 14.07
N GLN A 248 13.15 7.81 13.13
CA GLN A 248 12.18 8.26 12.13
C GLN A 248 10.88 8.76 12.76
N GLN A 249 10.34 8.01 13.74
CA GLN A 249 9.10 8.39 14.44
C GLN A 249 9.29 9.66 15.26
N THR A 250 10.41 9.76 15.98
CA THR A 250 10.73 10.96 16.78
C THR A 250 10.81 12.19 15.90
N ARG A 251 11.48 12.12 14.75
CA ARG A 251 11.55 13.24 13.81
C ARG A 251 10.21 13.56 13.17
N GLY A 252 9.42 12.54 12.85
CA GLY A 252 8.04 12.73 12.36
C GLY A 252 7.16 13.47 13.37
N MET A 253 7.18 13.06 14.65
CA MET A 253 6.43 13.73 15.71
C MET A 253 6.89 15.18 15.93
N LEU A 254 8.20 15.44 15.88
CA LEU A 254 8.73 16.80 15.98
C LEU A 254 8.26 17.68 14.82
N ALA A 255 8.30 17.17 13.60
CA ALA A 255 7.82 17.88 12.42
C ALA A 255 6.31 18.22 12.56
N LEU A 256 5.47 17.22 12.84
CA LEU A 256 4.03 17.41 13.05
C LEU A 256 3.73 18.44 14.14
N GLY A 257 4.39 18.31 15.32
CA GLY A 257 4.17 19.20 16.46
C GLY A 257 4.62 20.64 16.20
N SER A 258 5.65 20.84 15.39
CA SER A 258 6.20 22.17 15.07
C SER A 258 5.26 23.01 14.19
N GLY A 259 4.41 22.35 13.37
CA GLY A 259 3.50 23.04 12.46
C GLY A 259 2.25 23.63 13.10
N LYS A 260 1.88 23.23 14.33
CA LYS A 260 0.68 23.75 15.05
C LYS A 260 -0.58 23.69 14.17
N LEU A 261 -1.43 24.75 14.20
CA LEU A 261 -2.68 24.82 13.44
C LEU A 261 -2.48 25.18 11.96
N MET A 262 -1.64 26.16 11.66
CA MET A 262 -1.51 26.78 10.33
C MET A 262 -0.24 26.35 9.59
N GLY A 263 0.68 25.64 10.23
CA GLY A 263 1.96 25.29 9.66
C GLY A 263 2.99 26.42 9.71
N GLN A 264 4.22 26.07 9.30
CA GLN A 264 5.34 27.02 9.15
C GLN A 264 5.32 27.73 7.79
N GLY A 265 4.43 27.34 6.91
CA GLY A 265 4.36 27.78 5.52
C GLY A 265 4.99 26.77 4.55
N LEU A 266 4.41 26.67 3.35
CA LEU A 266 4.92 25.78 2.31
C LEU A 266 6.36 26.20 1.93
N PHE A 267 7.26 25.21 1.77
CA PHE A 267 8.71 25.38 1.56
C PHE A 267 9.47 26.02 2.72
N ASN A 268 8.88 26.14 3.92
CA ASN A 268 9.51 26.77 5.09
C ASN A 268 9.64 25.82 6.29
N GLY A 269 9.31 24.54 6.13
CA GLY A 269 9.42 23.55 7.21
C GLY A 269 10.87 23.37 7.69
N THR A 270 11.15 23.55 8.96
CA THR A 270 12.50 23.47 9.53
C THR A 270 13.12 22.07 9.40
N GLN A 271 12.33 21.00 9.59
CA GLN A 271 12.76 19.62 9.40
C GLN A 271 12.71 19.22 7.92
N THR A 272 11.68 19.67 7.22
CA THR A 272 11.47 19.37 5.78
C THR A 272 12.54 20.02 4.93
N GLN A 273 12.91 21.27 5.18
CA GLN A 273 13.89 22.00 4.38
C GLN A 273 15.33 21.84 4.87
N SER A 274 15.58 21.07 5.92
CA SER A 274 16.93 20.83 6.42
C SER A 274 17.69 19.82 5.56
N SER A 275 18.94 20.11 5.24
CA SER A 275 19.89 19.20 4.59
C SER A 275 20.64 18.31 5.60
N SER A 276 20.40 18.47 6.90
CA SER A 276 21.04 17.72 7.96
C SER A 276 20.71 16.24 7.88
N LYS A 277 21.67 15.36 8.20
CA LYS A 277 21.43 13.91 8.39
C LYS A 277 20.45 13.61 9.53
N TRP A 278 20.25 14.58 10.42
CA TRP A 278 19.36 14.50 11.58
C TRP A 278 17.97 15.09 11.33
N SER A 279 17.67 15.48 10.10
CA SER A 279 16.34 15.95 9.69
C SER A 279 15.39 14.77 9.43
N LEU A 280 14.15 15.07 9.03
CA LEU A 280 13.14 14.07 8.71
C LEU A 280 13.61 13.16 7.56
N PRO A 281 13.83 11.84 7.78
CA PRO A 281 14.20 10.91 6.73
C PRO A 281 12.99 10.57 5.87
N GLU A 282 13.21 10.08 4.65
CA GLU A 282 12.15 9.60 3.72
C GLU A 282 10.92 10.51 3.64
N ARG A 283 11.16 11.83 3.76
CA ARG A 283 10.12 12.88 3.81
C ARG A 283 9.26 12.96 2.54
N GLN A 284 9.80 12.51 1.39
CA GLN A 284 9.08 12.51 0.11
C GLN A 284 8.19 11.27 -0.09
N THR A 285 8.26 10.27 0.79
CA THR A 285 7.53 9.00 0.71
C THR A 285 6.80 8.72 2.02
N ASP A 286 7.42 8.01 2.95
CA ASP A 286 6.79 7.47 4.15
C ASP A 286 6.36 8.55 5.15
N PHE A 287 7.04 9.71 5.15
CA PHE A 287 6.78 10.81 6.06
C PHE A 287 6.20 12.06 5.40
N ILE A 288 5.56 11.91 4.22
CA ILE A 288 4.91 13.04 3.52
C ILE A 288 3.80 13.70 4.36
N PHE A 289 3.09 12.93 5.19
CA PHE A 289 2.10 13.44 6.12
C PHE A 289 2.73 14.35 7.18
N CYS A 290 3.95 14.02 7.64
CA CYS A 290 4.70 14.86 8.57
C CYS A 290 5.16 16.17 7.91
N VAL A 291 5.53 16.13 6.61
CA VAL A 291 5.81 17.34 5.83
C VAL A 291 4.57 18.23 5.75
N CYS A 292 3.41 17.64 5.45
CA CYS A 292 2.15 18.36 5.45
C CYS A 292 1.88 19.03 6.80
N GLY A 293 2.04 18.27 7.90
CA GLY A 293 1.80 18.78 9.24
C GLY A 293 2.77 19.90 9.65
N GLU A 294 4.04 19.82 9.25
CA GLU A 294 5.02 20.86 9.51
C GLU A 294 4.73 22.14 8.71
N GLU A 295 4.47 22.01 7.41
CA GLU A 295 4.36 23.17 6.51
C GLU A 295 2.96 23.77 6.43
N LEU A 296 1.90 22.94 6.47
CA LEU A 296 0.51 23.36 6.36
C LEU A 296 -0.29 23.19 7.66
N GLY A 297 0.34 22.64 8.68
CA GLY A 297 -0.25 22.49 10.03
C GLY A 297 -1.37 21.46 10.09
N PHE A 298 -2.12 21.52 11.17
CA PHE A 298 -3.27 20.64 11.41
C PHE A 298 -4.32 20.71 10.29
N ILE A 299 -4.55 21.92 9.73
CA ILE A 299 -5.52 22.12 8.65
C ILE A 299 -5.11 21.35 7.40
N GLY A 300 -3.83 21.38 7.02
CA GLY A 300 -3.32 20.62 5.90
C GLY A 300 -3.45 19.10 6.11
N CYS A 301 -3.17 18.62 7.31
CA CYS A 301 -3.38 17.21 7.66
C CYS A 301 -4.85 16.80 7.61
N LEU A 302 -5.75 17.67 8.08
CA LEU A 302 -7.19 17.42 8.05
C LEU A 302 -7.70 17.27 6.60
N LEU A 303 -7.20 18.07 5.67
CA LEU A 303 -7.53 17.95 4.23
C LEU A 303 -7.09 16.62 3.61
N ILE A 304 -6.05 15.95 4.15
CA ILE A 304 -5.66 14.61 3.68
C ILE A 304 -6.60 13.53 4.22
N ILE A 305 -7.13 13.71 5.43
CA ILE A 305 -7.94 12.70 6.13
C ILE A 305 -9.40 12.74 5.67
N LEU A 306 -9.92 13.91 5.32
CA LEU A 306 -11.30 14.11 4.85
C LEU A 306 -11.47 13.79 3.37
#